data_129db1aa9f8027f3f07931966374fce5
#
_entry.id   129db1aa9f8027f3f07931966374fce5
#
_cell.length_a   1.000
_cell.length_b   1.000
_cell.length_c   1.000
_cell.angle_alpha   90.00
_cell.angle_beta   90.00
_cell.angle_gamma   90.00
#
_symmetry.space_group_name_H-M   'P 1'
#
loop_
_entity.id
_entity.type
_entity.pdbx_description
1 polymer ?
#
loop_
_entity_poly.entity_id
_entity_poly.type
_entity_poly.pdbx_seq_one_letter_code
_entity_poly.pdbx_strand_id
1 'polypeptide(L)'
;DWINTIICLLHLVIFWLLCDLFVFIGKKISKKQASKCLAGFIAVPLTMVYLAVGWYLCNNVWETDYTLKTDKKSGDIRIVQFADSHVGTTFHGDGFAKYMEEIQKLDPDVVLITGDFVDDDTSKEDMIQCCEALGKLKTNYGVYFSFGNHDKGYYDPSYRGYSGDDLIAELEKNNVNVLQDDTVLIDDRFYIIGRQDRSEEMEKGGHRASMEELTKDLDSSKFTVVMDHQPCDYDAQAASKVDLVLSGHTHGGQLIPINFLGTLIGGNDRTYGYEKREDTNFIVTSGISDWAIKFKTGCKSEYVVIDVSEN
;
A
#
# COMPACT_ATOMS: atom_id res chain seq x y z
N ASP A 1 21.11 -7.92 -6.32
CA ASP A 1 19.78 -8.49 -6.16
C ASP A 1 19.36 -9.19 -7.46
N TRP A 2 19.22 -10.51 -7.41
CA TRP A 2 18.98 -11.35 -8.58
C TRP A 2 17.59 -11.14 -9.18
N ILE A 3 16.57 -10.83 -8.37
CA ILE A 3 15.19 -10.59 -8.81
C ILE A 3 15.15 -9.34 -9.71
N ASN A 4 15.73 -8.25 -9.26
CA ASN A 4 15.79 -7.02 -10.06
C ASN A 4 16.55 -7.24 -11.39
N THR A 5 17.60 -8.08 -11.40
CA THR A 5 18.30 -8.46 -12.63
C THR A 5 17.39 -9.21 -13.60
N ILE A 6 16.62 -10.20 -13.10
CA ILE A 6 15.66 -10.96 -13.92
C ILE A 6 14.58 -10.01 -14.48
N ILE A 7 14.04 -9.10 -13.68
CA ILE A 7 13.04 -8.12 -14.11
C ILE A 7 13.60 -7.25 -15.25
N CYS A 8 14.83 -6.75 -15.12
CA CYS A 8 15.49 -5.97 -16.18
C CYS A 8 15.64 -6.79 -17.47
N LEU A 9 16.11 -8.02 -17.39
CA LEU A 9 16.27 -8.89 -18.56
C LEU A 9 14.93 -9.25 -19.20
N LEU A 10 13.91 -9.54 -18.41
CA LEU A 10 12.56 -9.84 -18.90
C LEU A 10 12.00 -8.65 -19.70
N HIS A 11 12.09 -7.44 -19.16
CA HIS A 11 11.63 -6.23 -19.86
C HIS A 11 12.43 -5.99 -21.13
N LEU A 12 13.75 -6.21 -21.14
CA LEU A 12 14.55 -6.12 -22.34
C LEU A 12 14.07 -7.08 -23.43
N VAL A 13 13.78 -8.33 -23.07
CA VAL A 13 13.25 -9.34 -24.01
C VAL A 13 11.87 -8.91 -24.53
N ILE A 14 10.96 -8.46 -23.65
CA ILE A 14 9.63 -8.01 -24.05
C ILE A 14 9.73 -6.85 -25.04
N PHE A 15 10.48 -5.80 -24.70
CA PHE A 15 10.65 -4.65 -25.58
C PHE A 15 11.34 -5.02 -26.91
N TRP A 16 12.29 -5.95 -26.87
CA TRP A 16 12.95 -6.43 -28.08
C TRP A 16 11.96 -7.14 -29.02
N LEU A 17 11.15 -8.04 -28.50
CA LEU A 17 10.12 -8.74 -29.27
C LEU A 17 9.07 -7.77 -29.84
N LEU A 18 8.65 -6.78 -29.07
CA LEU A 18 7.74 -5.73 -29.55
C LEU A 18 8.37 -4.90 -30.66
N CYS A 19 9.63 -4.48 -30.50
CA CYS A 19 10.35 -3.72 -31.54
C CYS A 19 10.54 -4.55 -32.82
N ASP A 20 10.87 -5.84 -32.70
CA ASP A 20 10.96 -6.75 -33.86
C ASP A 20 9.64 -6.85 -34.61
N LEU A 21 8.52 -6.99 -33.87
CA LEU A 21 7.18 -7.01 -34.46
C LEU A 21 6.87 -5.71 -35.21
N PHE A 22 7.13 -4.55 -34.59
CA PHE A 22 6.89 -3.25 -35.24
C PHE A 22 7.78 -3.03 -36.43
N VAL A 23 9.06 -3.40 -36.39
CA VAL A 23 10.00 -3.33 -37.53
C VAL A 23 9.54 -4.27 -38.64
N PHE A 24 9.08 -5.48 -38.33
CA PHE A 24 8.53 -6.39 -39.33
C PHE A 24 7.29 -5.84 -40.02
N ILE A 25 6.33 -5.30 -39.26
CA ILE A 25 5.12 -4.66 -39.81
C ILE A 25 5.52 -3.45 -40.73
N GLY A 26 6.40 -2.59 -40.20
CA GLY A 26 6.89 -1.42 -40.96
C GLY A 26 7.56 -1.80 -42.27
N LYS A 27 8.39 -2.86 -42.30
CA LYS A 27 8.98 -3.39 -43.53
C LYS A 27 7.91 -3.84 -44.55
N LYS A 28 6.87 -4.53 -44.05
CA LYS A 28 5.78 -5.03 -44.90
C LYS A 28 4.96 -3.91 -45.51
N ILE A 29 4.71 -2.84 -44.77
CA ILE A 29 3.95 -1.67 -45.22
C ILE A 29 4.78 -0.81 -46.18
N SER A 30 6.00 -0.44 -45.80
CA SER A 30 6.85 0.50 -46.52
C SER A 30 7.59 -0.12 -47.71
N LYS A 31 7.62 -1.45 -47.81
CA LYS A 31 8.41 -2.23 -48.77
C LYS A 31 9.91 -1.91 -48.73
N LYS A 32 10.40 -1.23 -47.71
CA LYS A 32 11.81 -0.89 -47.48
C LYS A 32 12.50 -1.94 -46.62
N GLN A 33 13.78 -2.20 -46.92
CA GLN A 33 14.60 -3.01 -46.05
C GLN A 33 15.09 -2.18 -44.85
N ALA A 34 14.97 -2.71 -43.62
CA ALA A 34 15.58 -2.13 -42.44
C ALA A 34 16.79 -2.95 -42.02
N SER A 35 17.73 -2.34 -41.33
CA SER A 35 18.89 -3.02 -40.74
C SER A 35 18.45 -4.21 -39.90
N LYS A 36 19.25 -5.28 -39.92
CA LYS A 36 19.00 -6.47 -39.07
C LYS A 36 19.01 -6.16 -37.57
N CYS A 37 19.74 -5.13 -37.14
CA CYS A 37 19.89 -4.74 -35.76
C CYS A 37 18.97 -3.59 -35.32
N LEU A 38 18.09 -3.08 -36.21
CA LEU A 38 17.28 -1.88 -35.91
C LEU A 38 16.42 -2.05 -34.65
N ALA A 39 15.79 -3.21 -34.48
CA ALA A 39 14.97 -3.50 -33.30
C ALA A 39 15.78 -3.41 -32.00
N GLY A 40 16.98 -3.97 -31.94
CA GLY A 40 17.85 -3.90 -30.78
C GLY A 40 18.33 -2.48 -30.47
N PHE A 41 18.65 -1.68 -31.50
CA PHE A 41 19.01 -0.27 -31.32
C PHE A 41 17.86 0.58 -30.74
N ILE A 42 16.61 0.17 -30.93
CA ILE A 42 15.45 0.84 -30.35
C ILE A 42 15.11 0.24 -28.98
N ALA A 43 15.08 -1.09 -28.86
CA ALA A 43 14.65 -1.79 -27.66
C ALA A 43 15.55 -1.50 -26.44
N VAL A 44 16.87 -1.49 -26.61
CA VAL A 44 17.80 -1.26 -25.50
C VAL A 44 17.59 0.12 -24.85
N PRO A 45 17.67 1.26 -25.56
CA PRO A 45 17.45 2.56 -24.92
C PRO A 45 16.01 2.72 -24.40
N LEU A 46 15.00 2.15 -25.08
CA LEU A 46 13.62 2.18 -24.61
C LEU A 46 13.46 1.45 -23.26
N THR A 47 14.05 0.27 -23.14
CA THR A 47 14.06 -0.49 -21.89
C THR A 47 14.78 0.27 -20.79
N MET A 48 15.93 0.88 -21.09
CA MET A 48 16.68 1.68 -20.10
C MET A 48 15.87 2.86 -19.59
N VAL A 49 15.19 3.59 -20.48
CA VAL A 49 14.34 4.73 -20.08
C VAL A 49 13.15 4.24 -19.26
N TYR A 50 12.47 3.17 -19.69
CA TYR A 50 11.33 2.58 -18.99
C TYR A 50 11.70 2.17 -17.56
N LEU A 51 12.81 1.43 -17.41
CA LEU A 51 13.27 0.98 -16.11
C LEU A 51 13.79 2.15 -15.24
N ALA A 52 14.45 3.15 -15.83
CA ALA A 52 14.87 4.34 -15.10
C ALA A 52 13.67 5.13 -14.54
N VAL A 53 12.61 5.27 -15.35
CA VAL A 53 11.36 5.89 -14.90
C VAL A 53 10.72 5.03 -13.80
N GLY A 54 10.64 3.71 -13.97
CA GLY A 54 10.08 2.81 -12.96
C GLY A 54 10.86 2.83 -11.65
N TRP A 55 12.20 2.90 -11.73
CA TRP A 55 13.04 3.08 -10.55
C TRP A 55 12.77 4.42 -9.85
N TYR A 56 12.66 5.51 -10.63
CA TYR A 56 12.35 6.84 -10.09
C TYR A 56 10.97 6.87 -9.41
N LEU A 57 9.95 6.27 -10.01
CA LEU A 57 8.61 6.18 -9.46
C LEU A 57 8.53 5.32 -8.20
N CYS A 58 9.39 4.32 -8.07
CA CYS A 58 9.46 3.43 -6.91
C CYS A 58 10.20 4.06 -5.71
N ASN A 59 11.34 4.75 -5.99
CA ASN A 59 12.25 5.23 -4.96
C ASN A 59 11.99 6.69 -4.53
N ASN A 60 10.97 7.34 -5.07
CA ASN A 60 10.47 8.63 -4.61
C ASN A 60 9.04 8.49 -4.15
N VAL A 61 8.70 9.09 -3.04
CA VAL A 61 7.35 9.04 -2.46
C VAL A 61 6.63 10.36 -2.73
N TRP A 62 5.37 10.27 -3.14
CA TRP A 62 4.51 11.42 -3.42
C TRP A 62 3.32 11.46 -2.49
N GLU A 63 2.83 12.64 -2.28
CA GLU A 63 1.53 12.90 -1.68
C GLU A 63 0.43 12.66 -2.72
N THR A 64 -0.68 12.05 -2.29
CA THR A 64 -1.89 11.89 -3.08
C THR A 64 -3.08 12.29 -2.22
N ASP A 65 -3.89 13.26 -2.70
CA ASP A 65 -4.93 13.90 -1.93
C ASP A 65 -6.32 13.42 -2.34
N TYR A 66 -7.17 13.22 -1.33
CA TYR A 66 -8.60 12.98 -1.48
C TYR A 66 -9.39 13.92 -0.56
N THR A 67 -10.54 14.39 -1.04
CA THR A 67 -11.49 15.16 -0.24
C THR A 67 -12.80 14.41 -0.19
N LEU A 68 -13.28 14.11 1.01
CA LEU A 68 -14.53 13.42 1.25
C LEU A 68 -15.51 14.33 1.99
N LYS A 69 -16.77 14.27 1.59
CA LYS A 69 -17.87 14.94 2.26
C LYS A 69 -18.75 13.93 2.98
N THR A 70 -19.22 14.29 4.17
CA THR A 70 -20.11 13.45 4.96
C THR A 70 -21.25 14.26 5.57
N ASP A 71 -22.43 13.65 5.71
CA ASP A 71 -23.57 14.19 6.44
C ASP A 71 -23.50 13.86 7.94
N LYS A 72 -22.49 13.08 8.37
CA LYS A 72 -22.28 12.69 9.76
C LYS A 72 -21.51 13.79 10.49
N LYS A 73 -21.80 13.96 11.77
CA LYS A 73 -21.14 14.96 12.63
C LYS A 73 -19.75 14.51 13.06
N SER A 74 -18.84 14.40 12.10
CA SER A 74 -17.45 14.03 12.36
C SER A 74 -16.56 15.23 12.69
N GLY A 75 -16.99 16.45 12.33
CA GLY A 75 -16.12 17.60 12.19
C GLY A 75 -15.11 17.42 11.06
N ASP A 76 -14.25 18.39 10.87
CA ASP A 76 -13.15 18.24 9.92
C ASP A 76 -12.09 17.30 10.50
N ILE A 77 -11.61 16.36 9.66
CA ILE A 77 -10.58 15.36 10.03
C ILE A 77 -9.60 15.24 8.89
N ARG A 78 -8.32 15.46 9.16
CA ARG A 78 -7.22 15.14 8.24
C ARG A 78 -6.59 13.80 8.60
N ILE A 79 -6.81 12.81 7.76
CA ILE A 79 -6.25 11.47 7.87
C ILE A 79 -5.04 11.39 6.94
N VAL A 80 -3.90 10.91 7.43
CA VAL A 80 -2.81 10.48 6.57
C VAL A 80 -2.70 8.96 6.65
N GLN A 81 -2.78 8.30 5.51
CA GLN A 81 -2.66 6.86 5.38
C GLN A 81 -1.42 6.49 4.58
N PHE A 82 -0.72 5.46 5.04
CA PHE A 82 0.25 4.75 4.23
C PHE A 82 0.22 3.25 4.54
N ALA A 83 0.77 2.45 3.63
CA ALA A 83 0.91 1.01 3.73
C ALA A 83 2.18 0.55 3.01
N ASP A 84 2.47 -0.72 3.07
CA ASP A 84 3.46 -1.39 2.23
C ASP A 84 4.83 -0.72 2.32
N SER A 85 5.29 -0.50 3.56
CA SER A 85 6.60 0.12 3.81
C SER A 85 7.75 -0.83 3.48
N HIS A 86 7.59 -2.15 3.72
CA HIS A 86 8.58 -3.19 3.48
C HIS A 86 10.00 -2.68 3.69
N VAL A 87 10.23 -2.16 4.89
CA VAL A 87 11.45 -1.43 5.22
C VAL A 87 12.67 -2.29 4.97
N GLY A 88 13.62 -1.74 4.20
CA GLY A 88 14.79 -2.47 3.66
C GLY A 88 14.76 -2.58 2.13
N THR A 89 13.59 -2.43 1.48
CA THR A 89 13.48 -2.51 0.02
C THR A 89 13.88 -1.22 -0.68
N THR A 90 13.19 -0.11 -0.48
CA THR A 90 13.52 1.17 -1.12
C THR A 90 14.19 2.15 -0.16
N PHE A 91 13.97 2.02 1.13
CA PHE A 91 14.60 2.79 2.19
C PHE A 91 14.80 1.93 3.44
N HIS A 92 15.69 2.37 4.32
CA HIS A 92 15.93 1.86 5.66
C HIS A 92 15.28 2.79 6.71
N GLY A 93 15.48 2.51 7.99
CA GLY A 93 14.88 3.29 9.08
C GLY A 93 15.12 4.80 9.00
N ASP A 94 16.31 5.24 8.59
CA ASP A 94 16.65 6.66 8.40
C ASP A 94 15.88 7.31 7.22
N GLY A 95 15.66 6.56 6.15
CA GLY A 95 14.84 6.98 5.01
C GLY A 95 13.36 7.08 5.37
N PHE A 96 12.84 6.09 6.11
CA PHE A 96 11.49 6.10 6.63
C PHE A 96 11.25 7.33 7.54
N ALA A 97 12.19 7.60 8.46
CA ALA A 97 12.08 8.75 9.36
C ALA A 97 11.92 10.10 8.63
N LYS A 98 12.59 10.28 7.48
CA LYS A 98 12.43 11.49 6.66
C LYS A 98 11.01 11.62 6.10
N TYR A 99 10.38 10.52 5.67
CA TYR A 99 8.98 10.56 5.24
C TYR A 99 8.03 10.87 6.39
N MET A 100 8.31 10.39 7.60
CA MET A 100 7.53 10.77 8.79
C MET A 100 7.67 12.28 9.10
N GLU A 101 8.83 12.87 8.87
CA GLU A 101 9.02 14.33 8.97
C GLU A 101 8.22 15.11 7.91
N GLU A 102 8.09 14.58 6.68
CA GLU A 102 7.23 15.19 5.64
C GLU A 102 5.74 15.07 6.01
N ILE A 103 5.30 13.88 6.45
CA ILE A 103 3.94 13.65 6.94
C ILE A 103 3.61 14.58 8.11
N GLN A 104 4.55 14.81 9.03
CA GLN A 104 4.34 15.72 10.16
C GLN A 104 4.05 17.17 9.72
N LYS A 105 4.62 17.64 8.60
CA LYS A 105 4.38 18.99 8.08
C LYS A 105 2.94 19.20 7.59
N LEU A 106 2.21 18.12 7.33
CA LEU A 106 0.80 18.15 6.92
C LEU A 106 -0.14 18.40 8.09
N ASP A 107 0.38 18.39 9.34
CA ASP A 107 -0.40 18.54 10.58
C ASP A 107 -1.58 17.54 10.63
N PRO A 108 -1.34 16.22 10.54
CA PRO A 108 -2.39 15.22 10.50
C PRO A 108 -3.15 15.12 11.83
N ASP A 109 -4.47 15.00 11.77
CA ASP A 109 -5.27 14.69 12.96
C ASP A 109 -5.05 13.25 13.42
N VAL A 110 -4.89 12.34 12.45
CA VAL A 110 -4.63 10.91 12.70
C VAL A 110 -3.76 10.33 11.59
N VAL A 111 -2.88 9.40 11.94
CA VAL A 111 -2.09 8.63 10.98
C VAL A 111 -2.49 7.16 11.05
N LEU A 112 -2.81 6.56 9.89
CA LEU A 112 -3.28 5.19 9.75
C LEU A 112 -2.30 4.37 8.91
N ILE A 113 -1.77 3.29 9.48
CA ILE A 113 -0.82 2.39 8.84
C ILE A 113 -1.56 1.09 8.51
N THR A 114 -1.86 0.90 7.23
CA THR A 114 -2.70 -0.21 6.77
C THR A 114 -1.88 -1.41 6.30
N GLY A 115 -0.98 -1.89 7.15
CA GLY A 115 -0.26 -3.15 7.00
C GLY A 115 0.97 -3.12 6.10
N ASP A 116 1.66 -4.27 6.11
CA ASP A 116 2.93 -4.51 5.42
C ASP A 116 3.98 -3.45 5.73
N PHE A 117 4.06 -3.12 7.01
CA PHE A 117 5.04 -2.19 7.56
C PHE A 117 6.44 -2.77 7.50
N VAL A 118 6.56 -4.05 7.86
CA VAL A 118 7.78 -4.85 7.81
C VAL A 118 7.54 -6.16 7.05
N ASP A 119 8.62 -6.83 6.65
CA ASP A 119 8.59 -8.18 6.10
C ASP A 119 9.71 -9.05 6.68
N ASP A 120 9.95 -10.23 6.08
CA ASP A 120 10.99 -11.13 6.54
C ASP A 120 12.42 -10.60 6.28
N ASP A 121 12.61 -9.71 5.32
CA ASP A 121 13.90 -9.09 4.99
C ASP A 121 14.18 -7.79 5.78
N THR A 122 13.20 -7.31 6.55
CA THR A 122 13.36 -6.13 7.41
C THR A 122 14.22 -6.48 8.63
N SER A 123 15.34 -5.79 8.81
CA SER A 123 16.19 -6.00 9.98
C SER A 123 15.52 -5.52 11.27
N LYS A 124 15.88 -6.14 12.41
CA LYS A 124 15.38 -5.71 13.72
C LYS A 124 15.74 -4.25 14.03
N GLU A 125 16.92 -3.80 13.59
CA GLU A 125 17.35 -2.43 13.77
C GLU A 125 16.48 -1.44 12.99
N ASP A 126 16.20 -1.73 11.72
CA ASP A 126 15.29 -0.93 10.90
C ASP A 126 13.87 -0.88 11.49
N MET A 127 13.35 -2.01 11.96
CA MET A 127 12.05 -2.10 12.61
C MET A 127 11.97 -1.16 13.82
N ILE A 128 12.97 -1.20 14.71
CA ILE A 128 13.02 -0.33 15.90
C ILE A 128 13.11 1.14 15.49
N GLN A 129 13.99 1.49 14.56
CA GLN A 129 14.14 2.88 14.08
C GLN A 129 12.85 3.43 13.46
N CYS A 130 12.12 2.60 12.72
CA CYS A 130 10.83 2.99 12.15
C CYS A 130 9.76 3.20 13.22
N CYS A 131 9.66 2.32 14.21
CA CYS A 131 8.75 2.50 15.35
C CYS A 131 9.09 3.79 16.13
N GLU A 132 10.37 4.08 16.38
CA GLU A 132 10.81 5.33 17.00
C GLU A 132 10.47 6.57 16.17
N ALA A 133 10.51 6.47 14.83
CA ALA A 133 10.09 7.56 13.94
C ALA A 133 8.59 7.82 14.02
N LEU A 134 7.77 6.76 14.08
CA LEU A 134 6.32 6.86 14.31
C LEU A 134 6.00 7.54 15.64
N GLY A 135 6.71 7.17 16.71
CA GLY A 135 6.53 7.75 18.04
C GLY A 135 6.84 9.25 18.14
N LYS A 136 7.51 9.83 17.14
CA LYS A 136 7.78 11.28 17.08
C LYS A 136 6.66 12.08 16.43
N LEU A 137 5.73 11.42 15.75
CA LEU A 137 4.58 12.08 15.13
C LEU A 137 3.68 12.71 16.20
N LYS A 138 3.26 13.94 15.93
CA LYS A 138 2.30 14.69 16.76
C LYS A 138 0.99 14.78 16.00
N THR A 139 -0.01 14.14 16.54
CA THR A 139 -1.34 14.07 15.95
C THR A 139 -2.38 14.36 17.06
N ASN A 140 -3.57 14.81 16.67
CA ASN A 140 -4.65 15.07 17.63
C ASN A 140 -5.24 13.79 18.19
N TYR A 141 -5.29 12.71 17.35
CA TYR A 141 -6.00 11.46 17.67
C TYR A 141 -5.11 10.22 17.68
N GLY A 142 -3.82 10.36 17.47
CA GLY A 142 -2.86 9.27 17.58
C GLY A 142 -2.45 8.66 16.24
N VAL A 143 -1.63 7.62 16.34
CA VAL A 143 -1.16 6.79 15.23
C VAL A 143 -1.73 5.39 15.44
N TYR A 144 -2.30 4.79 14.40
CA TYR A 144 -2.92 3.47 14.44
C TYR A 144 -2.31 2.56 13.40
N PHE A 145 -2.17 1.30 13.76
CA PHE A 145 -1.61 0.25 12.91
C PHE A 145 -2.58 -0.94 12.85
N SER A 146 -2.81 -1.47 11.66
CA SER A 146 -3.40 -2.78 11.42
C SER A 146 -2.44 -3.64 10.61
N PHE A 147 -2.47 -4.95 10.83
CA PHE A 147 -1.57 -5.89 10.18
C PHE A 147 -1.83 -6.06 8.69
N GLY A 148 -0.76 -6.24 7.91
CA GLY A 148 -0.75 -6.85 6.61
C GLY A 148 -0.27 -8.31 6.67
N ASN A 149 -0.20 -8.97 5.53
CA ASN A 149 0.18 -10.37 5.46
C ASN A 149 1.65 -10.62 5.77
N HIS A 150 2.54 -9.65 5.57
CA HIS A 150 3.97 -9.77 5.82
C HIS A 150 4.39 -9.46 7.26
N ASP A 151 3.67 -8.64 8.00
CA ASP A 151 4.12 -8.10 9.29
C ASP A 151 4.45 -9.18 10.33
N LYS A 152 3.67 -10.26 10.40
CA LYS A 152 3.91 -11.37 11.32
C LYS A 152 5.01 -12.33 10.84
N GLY A 153 5.53 -12.12 9.62
CA GLY A 153 6.54 -12.96 8.96
C GLY A 153 6.00 -14.30 8.45
N TYR A 154 6.66 -14.83 7.43
CA TYR A 154 6.41 -16.16 6.85
C TYR A 154 7.43 -17.21 7.33
N TYR A 155 8.59 -16.76 7.83
CA TYR A 155 9.66 -17.62 8.32
C TYR A 155 9.74 -17.60 9.85
N ASP A 156 10.56 -18.51 10.39
CA ASP A 156 10.87 -18.52 11.82
C ASP A 156 11.43 -17.14 12.28
N PRO A 157 10.99 -16.62 13.43
CA PRO A 157 11.43 -15.30 13.93
C PRO A 157 12.95 -15.13 14.02
N SER A 158 13.72 -16.22 14.14
CA SER A 158 15.19 -16.14 14.14
C SER A 158 15.78 -15.65 12.80
N TYR A 159 15.03 -15.73 11.71
CA TYR A 159 15.48 -15.27 10.39
C TYR A 159 15.69 -13.75 10.38
N ARG A 160 14.72 -12.98 10.86
CA ARG A 160 14.79 -11.50 10.92
C ARG A 160 15.14 -10.96 12.31
N GLY A 161 15.19 -11.83 13.34
CA GLY A 161 15.62 -11.52 14.72
C GLY A 161 14.51 -10.93 15.60
N TYR A 162 13.24 -11.00 15.18
CA TYR A 162 12.08 -10.60 15.97
C TYR A 162 10.80 -11.29 15.46
N SER A 163 9.83 -11.42 16.36
CA SER A 163 8.50 -11.98 16.11
C SER A 163 7.46 -10.88 15.81
N GLY A 164 6.23 -11.29 15.45
CA GLY A 164 5.08 -10.36 15.38
C GLY A 164 4.76 -9.73 16.75
N ASP A 165 4.93 -10.47 17.84
CA ASP A 165 4.71 -9.94 19.19
C ASP A 165 5.78 -8.91 19.58
N ASP A 166 7.03 -9.10 19.16
CA ASP A 166 8.09 -8.09 19.34
C ASP A 166 7.78 -6.81 18.57
N LEU A 167 7.21 -6.93 17.36
CA LEU A 167 6.76 -5.78 16.56
C LEU A 167 5.64 -5.03 17.29
N ILE A 168 4.63 -5.73 17.80
CA ILE A 168 3.54 -5.13 18.60
C ILE A 168 4.13 -4.37 19.78
N ALA A 169 4.99 -5.04 20.56
CA ALA A 169 5.59 -4.43 21.74
C ALA A 169 6.41 -3.16 21.40
N GLU A 170 7.13 -3.14 20.28
CA GLU A 170 7.90 -1.97 19.86
C GLU A 170 7.01 -0.83 19.35
N LEU A 171 5.93 -1.16 18.61
CA LEU A 171 4.92 -0.18 18.18
C LEU A 171 4.24 0.49 19.39
N GLU A 172 3.75 -0.31 20.35
CA GLU A 172 3.07 0.19 21.55
C GLU A 172 4.00 1.01 22.46
N LYS A 173 5.25 0.60 22.61
CA LYS A 173 6.31 1.35 23.31
C LYS A 173 6.50 2.75 22.72
N ASN A 174 6.27 2.91 21.43
CA ASN A 174 6.35 4.17 20.70
C ASN A 174 4.97 4.86 20.52
N ASN A 175 3.98 4.51 21.35
CA ASN A 175 2.64 5.09 21.36
C ASN A 175 1.86 4.90 20.06
N VAL A 176 2.11 3.85 19.30
CA VAL A 176 1.30 3.43 18.16
C VAL A 176 0.23 2.46 18.65
N ASN A 177 -1.03 2.74 18.35
CA ASN A 177 -2.15 1.88 18.72
C ASN A 177 -2.29 0.74 17.73
N VAL A 178 -2.10 -0.50 18.19
CA VAL A 178 -2.21 -1.70 17.35
C VAL A 178 -3.63 -2.25 17.44
N LEU A 179 -4.29 -2.37 16.28
CA LEU A 179 -5.66 -2.88 16.18
C LEU A 179 -5.68 -4.25 15.48
N GLN A 180 -6.32 -5.25 16.10
CA GLN A 180 -6.42 -6.62 15.59
C GLN A 180 -7.88 -7.12 15.75
N ASP A 181 -8.74 -6.80 14.79
CA ASP A 181 -10.20 -6.93 14.88
C ASP A 181 -10.79 -6.07 16.00
N ASP A 182 -10.17 -4.90 16.21
CA ASP A 182 -10.55 -3.96 17.25
C ASP A 182 -11.18 -2.71 16.67
N THR A 183 -12.07 -2.09 17.46
CA THR A 183 -12.74 -0.84 17.11
C THR A 183 -12.53 0.18 18.23
N VAL A 184 -12.14 1.40 17.85
CA VAL A 184 -11.92 2.53 18.77
C VAL A 184 -12.82 3.69 18.40
N LEU A 185 -13.53 4.25 19.36
CA LEU A 185 -14.28 5.50 19.24
C LEU A 185 -13.37 6.68 19.60
N ILE A 186 -13.21 7.60 18.71
CA ILE A 186 -12.35 8.77 18.85
C ILE A 186 -13.22 10.00 19.18
N ASP A 187 -12.98 10.60 20.32
CA ASP A 187 -13.56 11.88 20.77
C ASP A 187 -15.11 11.95 20.64
N ASP A 188 -15.77 10.79 20.77
CA ASP A 188 -17.21 10.60 20.53
C ASP A 188 -17.68 11.04 19.13
N ARG A 189 -16.78 11.11 18.13
CA ARG A 189 -17.03 11.66 16.79
C ARG A 189 -16.95 10.63 15.67
N PHE A 190 -15.94 9.77 15.68
CA PHE A 190 -15.73 8.79 14.62
C PHE A 190 -15.09 7.51 15.13
N TYR A 191 -15.29 6.42 14.39
CA TYR A 191 -14.68 5.13 14.68
C TYR A 191 -13.49 4.86 13.78
N ILE A 192 -12.48 4.21 14.35
CA ILE A 192 -11.40 3.55 13.61
C ILE A 192 -11.51 2.04 13.90
N ILE A 193 -11.63 1.24 12.85
CA ILE A 193 -11.63 -0.21 12.90
C ILE A 193 -10.32 -0.70 12.29
N GLY A 194 -9.54 -1.48 13.02
CA GLY A 194 -8.40 -2.22 12.49
C GLY A 194 -8.76 -3.68 12.33
N ARG A 195 -8.96 -4.11 11.09
CA ARG A 195 -9.31 -5.49 10.79
C ARG A 195 -8.05 -6.34 10.66
N GLN A 196 -8.08 -7.57 11.17
CA GLN A 196 -7.03 -8.56 10.94
C GLN A 196 -6.87 -8.83 9.45
N ASP A 197 -5.63 -9.04 9.00
CA ASP A 197 -5.38 -9.37 7.60
C ASP A 197 -6.01 -10.73 7.23
N ARG A 198 -6.38 -10.86 5.96
CA ARG A 198 -7.00 -12.07 5.42
C ARG A 198 -6.11 -13.31 5.57
N SER A 199 -4.79 -13.16 5.55
CA SER A 199 -3.83 -14.25 5.75
C SER A 199 -3.93 -14.88 7.13
N GLU A 200 -4.44 -14.18 8.12
CA GLU A 200 -4.62 -14.71 9.48
C GLU A 200 -5.55 -15.94 9.46
N GLU A 201 -6.67 -15.86 8.75
CA GLU A 201 -7.61 -16.98 8.60
C GLU A 201 -7.15 -17.99 7.55
N MET A 202 -6.68 -17.51 6.40
CA MET A 202 -6.41 -18.40 5.25
C MET A 202 -5.08 -19.16 5.37
N GLU A 203 -4.08 -18.57 6.02
CA GLU A 203 -2.71 -19.11 6.01
C GLU A 203 -2.21 -19.47 7.40
N LYS A 204 -2.61 -18.72 8.43
CA LYS A 204 -2.09 -18.88 9.80
C LYS A 204 -3.03 -19.65 10.73
N GLY A 205 -4.24 -19.99 10.25
CA GLY A 205 -5.22 -20.78 11.01
C GLY A 205 -5.81 -20.04 12.21
N GLY A 206 -5.71 -18.72 12.23
CA GLY A 206 -6.34 -17.83 13.20
C GLY A 206 -7.78 -17.50 12.83
N HIS A 207 -8.29 -16.43 13.40
CA HIS A 207 -9.63 -15.90 13.15
C HIS A 207 -9.53 -14.46 12.61
N ARG A 208 -10.41 -14.13 11.67
CA ARG A 208 -10.62 -12.78 11.18
C ARG A 208 -12.08 -12.42 11.33
N ALA A 209 -12.39 -11.38 12.10
CA ALA A 209 -13.76 -10.96 12.33
C ALA A 209 -14.44 -10.51 11.02
N SER A 210 -15.71 -10.87 10.88
CA SER A 210 -16.55 -10.35 9.81
C SER A 210 -16.83 -8.86 10.00
N MET A 211 -17.18 -8.17 8.93
CA MET A 211 -17.59 -6.77 9.05
C MET A 211 -18.85 -6.60 9.90
N GLU A 212 -19.77 -7.56 9.86
CA GLU A 212 -20.97 -7.57 10.70
C GLU A 212 -20.60 -7.62 12.20
N GLU A 213 -19.64 -8.48 12.58
CA GLU A 213 -19.16 -8.56 13.97
C GLU A 213 -18.51 -7.26 14.44
N LEU A 214 -17.72 -6.62 13.60
CA LEU A 214 -17.01 -5.38 13.93
C LEU A 214 -17.91 -4.15 14.00
N THR A 215 -19.07 -4.17 13.30
CA THR A 215 -19.93 -2.99 13.17
C THR A 215 -21.28 -3.09 13.91
N LYS A 216 -21.66 -4.28 14.42
CA LYS A 216 -23.00 -4.55 15.02
C LYS A 216 -23.39 -3.59 16.15
N ASP A 217 -22.42 -3.14 16.93
CA ASP A 217 -22.65 -2.32 18.13
C ASP A 217 -22.28 -0.84 17.91
N LEU A 218 -21.96 -0.44 16.67
CA LEU A 218 -21.55 0.93 16.35
C LEU A 218 -22.75 1.87 16.17
N ASP A 219 -22.58 3.10 16.60
CA ASP A 219 -23.50 4.19 16.29
C ASP A 219 -23.32 4.62 14.83
N SER A 220 -24.26 4.24 14.00
CA SER A 220 -24.25 4.51 12.54
C SER A 220 -24.31 6.01 12.19
N SER A 221 -24.59 6.89 13.16
CA SER A 221 -24.54 8.35 12.96
C SER A 221 -23.12 8.90 12.97
N LYS A 222 -22.14 8.12 13.42
CA LYS A 222 -20.73 8.49 13.48
C LYS A 222 -19.97 8.01 12.24
N PHE A 223 -18.99 8.80 11.81
CA PHE A 223 -18.14 8.45 10.68
C PHE A 223 -17.26 7.23 11.05
N THR A 224 -17.14 6.26 10.14
CA THR A 224 -16.42 5.02 10.41
C THR A 224 -15.34 4.78 9.35
N VAL A 225 -14.08 4.69 9.79
CA VAL A 225 -12.93 4.33 8.95
C VAL A 225 -12.52 2.90 9.25
N VAL A 226 -12.33 2.09 8.21
CA VAL A 226 -11.81 0.73 8.30
C VAL A 226 -10.42 0.65 7.70
N MET A 227 -9.49 0.12 8.45
CA MET A 227 -8.15 -0.26 8.00
C MET A 227 -8.19 -1.76 7.66
N ASP A 228 -8.16 -2.11 6.40
CA ASP A 228 -8.17 -3.50 5.91
C ASP A 228 -7.13 -3.63 4.80
N HIS A 229 -6.02 -4.30 5.10
CA HIS A 229 -4.84 -4.30 4.26
C HIS A 229 -5.11 -4.78 2.83
N GLN A 230 -5.73 -5.95 2.66
CA GLN A 230 -6.03 -6.51 1.34
C GLN A 230 -7.35 -5.95 0.82
N PRO A 231 -7.39 -5.33 -0.38
CA PRO A 231 -8.62 -4.77 -0.97
C PRO A 231 -9.51 -5.88 -1.52
N CYS A 232 -10.10 -6.63 -0.63
CA CYS A 232 -11.07 -7.68 -0.88
C CYS A 232 -12.24 -7.52 0.09
N ASP A 233 -13.38 -8.15 -0.20
CA ASP A 233 -14.56 -8.10 0.69
C ASP A 233 -15.34 -6.77 0.63
N TYR A 234 -15.21 -6.02 -0.48
CA TYR A 234 -15.87 -4.73 -0.69
C TYR A 234 -17.39 -4.78 -0.54
N ASP A 235 -18.02 -5.88 -0.96
CA ASP A 235 -19.48 -6.04 -0.85
C ASP A 235 -19.92 -6.14 0.61
N ALA A 236 -19.18 -6.87 1.46
CA ALA A 236 -19.49 -6.97 2.89
C ALA A 236 -19.19 -5.63 3.61
N GLN A 237 -18.13 -4.95 3.23
CA GLN A 237 -17.76 -3.63 3.77
C GLN A 237 -18.83 -2.58 3.43
N ALA A 238 -19.29 -2.53 2.18
CA ALA A 238 -20.38 -1.63 1.75
C ALA A 238 -21.71 -1.98 2.45
N ALA A 239 -22.05 -3.26 2.55
CA ALA A 239 -23.26 -3.73 3.26
C ALA A 239 -23.26 -3.33 4.74
N SER A 240 -22.09 -3.22 5.35
CA SER A 240 -21.90 -2.78 6.75
C SER A 240 -22.04 -1.27 6.95
N LYS A 241 -22.19 -0.50 5.86
CA LYS A 241 -22.42 0.95 5.85
C LYS A 241 -21.32 1.77 6.55
N VAL A 242 -20.09 1.30 6.45
CA VAL A 242 -18.91 2.06 6.85
C VAL A 242 -18.64 3.17 5.83
N ASP A 243 -18.01 4.26 6.24
CA ASP A 243 -17.89 5.45 5.38
C ASP A 243 -16.65 5.41 4.51
N LEU A 244 -15.55 4.86 5.05
CA LEU A 244 -14.25 4.83 4.39
C LEU A 244 -13.52 3.51 4.69
N VAL A 245 -13.02 2.87 3.65
CA VAL A 245 -12.14 1.70 3.75
C VAL A 245 -10.80 2.04 3.13
N LEU A 246 -9.73 1.79 3.86
CA LEU A 246 -8.34 2.05 3.48
C LEU A 246 -7.59 0.75 3.33
N SER A 247 -6.95 0.56 2.19
CA SER A 247 -6.20 -0.66 1.86
C SER A 247 -4.84 -0.35 1.24
N GLY A 248 -3.96 -1.34 1.24
CA GLY A 248 -2.66 -1.38 0.57
C GLY A 248 -2.49 -2.64 -0.28
N HIS A 249 -1.46 -3.45 0.02
CA HIS A 249 -1.21 -4.81 -0.49
C HIS A 249 -0.84 -4.94 -1.96
N THR A 250 -1.50 -4.22 -2.83
CA THR A 250 -1.41 -4.42 -4.28
C THR A 250 -0.21 -3.73 -4.93
N HIS A 251 0.45 -2.83 -4.19
CA HIS A 251 1.50 -1.94 -4.70
C HIS A 251 1.11 -1.22 -6.01
N GLY A 252 -0.20 -0.92 -6.18
CA GLY A 252 -0.74 -0.37 -7.42
C GLY A 252 -0.52 -1.27 -8.65
N GLY A 253 -0.32 -2.58 -8.43
CA GLY A 253 -0.01 -3.58 -9.43
C GLY A 253 1.42 -3.55 -9.96
N GLN A 254 2.31 -2.81 -9.32
CA GLN A 254 3.76 -2.68 -9.56
C GLN A 254 4.15 -2.41 -11.02
N LEU A 255 4.02 -3.40 -11.90
CA LEU A 255 4.58 -3.38 -13.25
C LEU A 255 3.49 -3.51 -14.33
N ILE A 256 3.54 -2.63 -15.34
CA ILE A 256 2.79 -2.82 -16.58
C ILE A 256 3.49 -3.91 -17.42
N PRO A 257 2.76 -4.88 -18.04
CA PRO A 257 1.29 -4.95 -18.18
C PRO A 257 0.57 -5.81 -17.14
N ILE A 258 1.23 -6.26 -16.11
CA ILE A 258 0.66 -7.22 -15.14
C ILE A 258 -0.14 -6.56 -13.99
N ASN A 259 -0.18 -5.25 -13.96
CA ASN A 259 -0.80 -4.43 -12.90
C ASN A 259 -2.31 -4.69 -12.70
N PHE A 260 -2.99 -5.35 -13.62
CA PHE A 260 -4.41 -5.70 -13.51
C PHE A 260 -4.66 -7.18 -13.14
N LEU A 261 -3.62 -7.99 -13.01
CA LEU A 261 -3.78 -9.45 -12.80
C LEU A 261 -4.55 -9.77 -11.52
N GLY A 262 -4.28 -9.09 -10.41
CA GLY A 262 -4.95 -9.33 -9.14
C GLY A 262 -6.48 -9.21 -9.23
N THR A 263 -6.96 -8.17 -9.91
CA THR A 263 -8.40 -7.98 -10.14
C THR A 263 -8.96 -8.95 -11.18
N LEU A 264 -8.19 -9.25 -12.24
CA LEU A 264 -8.63 -10.16 -13.29
C LEU A 264 -8.87 -11.59 -12.78
N ILE A 265 -8.03 -12.08 -11.87
CA ILE A 265 -8.18 -13.42 -11.29
C ILE A 265 -9.09 -13.45 -10.05
N GLY A 266 -9.68 -12.30 -9.66
CA GLY A 266 -10.58 -12.20 -8.52
C GLY A 266 -9.88 -12.27 -7.16
N GLY A 267 -8.57 -12.02 -7.10
CA GLY A 267 -7.81 -11.96 -5.83
C GLY A 267 -8.08 -10.66 -5.06
N ASN A 268 -8.32 -9.57 -5.79
CA ASN A 268 -8.58 -8.24 -5.24
C ASN A 268 -9.79 -7.60 -5.94
N ASP A 269 -10.59 -6.85 -5.19
CA ASP A 269 -11.70 -6.05 -5.74
C ASP A 269 -11.18 -4.85 -6.53
N ARG A 270 -10.04 -4.29 -6.11
CA ARG A 270 -9.39 -3.15 -6.75
C ARG A 270 -7.87 -3.22 -6.64
N THR A 271 -7.18 -2.67 -7.63
CA THR A 271 -5.71 -2.61 -7.62
C THR A 271 -5.18 -1.28 -7.08
N TYR A 272 -5.84 -0.13 -7.37
CA TYR A 272 -5.29 1.18 -7.00
C TYR A 272 -6.35 2.30 -7.09
N GLY A 273 -6.20 3.29 -6.21
CA GLY A 273 -6.94 4.54 -6.25
C GLY A 273 -8.33 4.45 -5.61
N TYR A 274 -9.19 5.40 -5.96
CA TYR A 274 -10.49 5.60 -5.34
C TYR A 274 -11.62 4.88 -6.07
N GLU A 275 -12.56 4.34 -5.29
CA GLU A 275 -13.85 3.82 -5.77
C GLU A 275 -14.94 4.15 -4.73
N LYS A 276 -16.17 4.33 -5.19
CA LYS A 276 -17.33 4.43 -4.31
C LYS A 276 -18.32 3.32 -4.67
N ARG A 277 -18.73 2.53 -3.64
CA ARG A 277 -19.83 1.57 -3.76
C ARG A 277 -20.89 1.95 -2.74
N GLU A 278 -22.12 2.18 -3.21
CA GLU A 278 -23.20 2.71 -2.37
C GLU A 278 -22.74 4.00 -1.65
N ASP A 279 -22.72 4.00 -0.33
CA ASP A 279 -22.28 5.14 0.47
C ASP A 279 -20.84 5.00 0.99
N THR A 280 -20.19 3.86 0.77
CA THR A 280 -18.84 3.58 1.23
C THR A 280 -17.79 4.02 0.22
N ASN A 281 -16.79 4.76 0.70
CA ASN A 281 -15.62 5.17 -0.07
C ASN A 281 -14.48 4.16 0.14
N PHE A 282 -13.82 3.75 -0.92
CA PHE A 282 -12.69 2.83 -0.91
C PHE A 282 -11.46 3.49 -1.50
N ILE A 283 -10.35 3.43 -0.80
CA ILE A 283 -9.05 3.93 -1.27
C ILE A 283 -8.01 2.83 -1.12
N VAL A 284 -7.38 2.46 -2.23
CA VAL A 284 -6.24 1.54 -2.26
C VAL A 284 -5.01 2.35 -2.60
N THR A 285 -4.07 2.46 -1.65
CA THR A 285 -2.78 3.09 -1.92
C THR A 285 -1.85 2.15 -2.69
N SER A 286 -0.92 2.74 -3.42
CA SER A 286 0.17 1.98 -4.06
C SER A 286 1.35 1.69 -3.13
N GLY A 287 1.22 2.06 -1.85
CA GLY A 287 2.26 1.87 -0.85
C GLY A 287 3.35 2.93 -0.85
N ILE A 288 3.92 3.18 0.34
CA ILE A 288 5.01 4.16 0.52
C ILE A 288 6.36 3.64 0.00
N SER A 289 6.47 2.31 -0.18
CA SER A 289 7.62 1.61 -0.75
C SER A 289 7.15 0.55 -1.75
N ASP A 290 7.96 -0.48 -1.96
CA ASP A 290 7.61 -1.62 -2.80
C ASP A 290 8.09 -2.93 -2.16
N TRP A 291 7.58 -4.06 -2.64
CA TRP A 291 7.98 -5.38 -2.18
C TRP A 291 8.89 -6.06 -3.19
N ALA A 292 10.00 -6.61 -2.72
CA ALA A 292 10.97 -7.42 -3.45
C ALA A 292 11.65 -6.76 -4.65
N ILE A 293 10.99 -5.88 -5.40
CA ILE A 293 11.53 -5.21 -6.58
C ILE A 293 11.57 -3.69 -6.41
N LYS A 294 12.51 -3.03 -7.10
CA LYS A 294 12.75 -1.58 -6.98
C LYS A 294 12.27 -0.81 -8.21
N PHE A 295 11.15 -1.23 -8.76
CA PHE A 295 10.56 -0.64 -9.97
C PHE A 295 9.04 -0.61 -9.89
N LYS A 296 8.44 0.56 -10.04
CA LYS A 296 7.00 0.76 -10.27
C LYS A 296 6.80 1.42 -11.62
N THR A 297 6.00 0.84 -12.49
CA THR A 297 5.76 1.42 -13.83
C THR A 297 4.30 1.70 -14.11
N GLY A 298 3.39 1.15 -13.28
CA GLY A 298 1.95 1.38 -13.36
C GLY A 298 1.42 2.43 -12.39
N CYS A 299 2.24 2.80 -11.41
CA CYS A 299 1.92 3.75 -10.33
C CYS A 299 3.21 4.39 -9.79
N LYS A 300 3.12 5.10 -8.68
CA LYS A 300 4.23 5.73 -7.94
C LYS A 300 4.16 5.31 -6.48
N SER A 301 5.25 5.34 -5.73
CA SER A 301 5.17 5.21 -4.27
C SER A 301 4.51 6.45 -3.67
N GLU A 302 3.64 6.26 -2.67
CA GLU A 302 2.85 7.36 -2.12
C GLU A 302 2.47 7.14 -0.65
N TYR A 303 2.15 8.22 0.00
CA TYR A 303 1.20 8.28 1.12
C TYR A 303 -0.03 9.08 0.70
N VAL A 304 -1.14 8.83 1.36
CA VAL A 304 -2.44 9.39 1.00
C VAL A 304 -2.89 10.37 2.09
N VAL A 305 -3.34 11.55 1.68
CA VAL A 305 -3.96 12.55 2.55
C VAL A 305 -5.45 12.58 2.26
N ILE A 306 -6.27 12.46 3.30
CA ILE A 306 -7.73 12.41 3.16
C ILE A 306 -8.31 13.49 4.07
N ASP A 307 -8.82 14.54 3.47
CA ASP A 307 -9.57 15.57 4.18
C ASP A 307 -11.06 15.22 4.18
N VAL A 308 -11.57 14.83 5.34
CA VAL A 308 -13.00 14.59 5.58
C VAL A 308 -13.61 15.86 6.16
N SER A 309 -14.75 16.31 5.64
CA SER A 309 -15.46 17.47 6.15
C SER A 309 -16.98 17.29 6.06
N GLU A 310 -17.70 17.95 6.96
CA GLU A 310 -19.17 17.96 6.93
C GLU A 310 -19.68 18.73 5.69
N ASN A 311 -20.88 18.32 5.21
CA ASN A 311 -21.58 19.00 4.10
C ASN A 311 -22.13 20.37 4.49
#